data_4e5dcbe88b43d735359357fe96aee28f
#
_entry.id   4e5dcbe88b43d735359357fe96aee28f
#
_cell.length_a   1.000
_cell.length_b   1.000
_cell.length_c   1.000
_cell.angle_alpha   90.00
_cell.angle_beta   90.00
_cell.angle_gamma   90.00
#
_symmetry.space_group_name_H-M   'P 1'
#
loop_
_entity.id
_entity.type
_entity.pdbx_description
1 polymer ?
#
loop_
_entity_poly.entity_id
_entity_poly.type
_entity_poly.pdbx_seq_one_letter_code
_entity_poly.pdbx_strand_id
1 'polypeptide(L)'
;CWDGENLLETIREAKENCDFVVVYVHWGTENEAALDWAQLKQAPEVIAAGADLVIGDHPHCLQPIGVIQGVPVIYSLGNFWFNSKTLDTGMVKAVIDKDGLVSYQFIPCLQSGCKTGLLDGEEKTRVLNYMRGISEGVQIDEDGYVTW
;
A
#
# COMPACT_ATOMS: atom_id res chain seq x y z
N CYS A 1 16.52 -6.12 8.64
CA CYS A 1 17.27 -6.84 7.59
C CYS A 1 16.30 -7.68 6.78
N TRP A 2 16.32 -7.54 5.46
CA TRP A 2 15.59 -8.40 4.55
C TRP A 2 16.19 -9.81 4.60
N ASP A 3 15.47 -10.75 5.18
CA ASP A 3 15.77 -12.18 5.07
C ASP A 3 14.88 -12.76 3.96
N GLY A 4 15.27 -12.46 2.72
CA GLY A 4 14.43 -12.69 1.54
C GLY A 4 14.09 -14.15 1.31
N GLU A 5 14.99 -15.09 1.56
CA GLU A 5 14.74 -16.50 1.31
C GLU A 5 13.65 -17.04 2.25
N ASN A 6 13.75 -16.79 3.55
CA ASN A 6 12.75 -17.21 4.53
C ASN A 6 11.39 -16.55 4.31
N LEU A 7 11.35 -15.25 3.98
CA LEU A 7 10.09 -14.57 3.68
C LEU A 7 9.40 -15.16 2.44
N LEU A 8 10.13 -15.35 1.36
CA LEU A 8 9.56 -15.90 0.12
C LEU A 8 9.08 -17.34 0.31
N GLU A 9 9.76 -18.14 1.11
CA GLU A 9 9.32 -19.49 1.47
C GLU A 9 8.03 -19.45 2.29
N THR A 10 7.97 -18.59 3.31
CA THR A 10 6.76 -18.37 4.13
C THR A 10 5.56 -17.94 3.29
N ILE A 11 5.77 -17.07 2.29
CA ILE A 11 4.69 -16.65 1.38
C ILE A 11 4.20 -17.84 0.54
N ARG A 12 5.10 -18.68 0.01
CA ARG A 12 4.72 -19.88 -0.75
C ARG A 12 3.92 -20.85 0.10
N GLU A 13 4.38 -21.13 1.32
CA GLU A 13 3.67 -21.98 2.28
C GLU A 13 2.28 -21.42 2.62
N ALA A 14 2.18 -20.08 2.84
CA ALA A 14 0.90 -19.42 3.07
C ALA A 14 -0.03 -19.60 1.86
N LYS A 15 0.48 -19.45 0.63
CA LYS A 15 -0.31 -19.58 -0.60
C LYS A 15 -0.81 -21.00 -0.85
N GLU A 16 -0.06 -22.02 -0.41
CA GLU A 16 -0.51 -23.41 -0.46
C GLU A 16 -1.67 -23.71 0.49
N ASN A 17 -1.83 -22.94 1.56
CA ASN A 17 -2.78 -23.17 2.65
C ASN A 17 -3.89 -22.11 2.76
N CYS A 18 -3.84 -21.03 1.97
CA CYS A 18 -4.79 -19.92 2.03
C CYS A 18 -5.25 -19.53 0.63
N ASP A 19 -6.51 -19.12 0.52
CA ASP A 19 -7.08 -18.64 -0.74
C ASP A 19 -6.55 -17.26 -1.14
N PHE A 20 -6.18 -16.42 -0.15
CA PHE A 20 -5.70 -15.07 -0.37
C PHE A 20 -4.58 -14.71 0.62
N VAL A 21 -3.45 -14.23 0.09
CA VAL A 21 -2.26 -13.87 0.88
C VAL A 21 -2.00 -12.37 0.81
N VAL A 22 -2.05 -11.72 1.97
CA VAL A 22 -1.66 -10.31 2.12
C VAL A 22 -0.26 -10.25 2.71
N VAL A 23 0.65 -9.59 2.02
CA VAL A 23 2.00 -9.32 2.53
C VAL A 23 2.06 -7.88 3.05
N TYR A 24 2.31 -7.73 4.36
CA TYR A 24 2.60 -6.44 4.98
C TYR A 24 4.10 -6.31 5.18
N VAL A 25 4.73 -5.31 4.58
CA VAL A 25 6.19 -5.21 4.52
C VAL A 25 6.70 -3.84 4.97
N HIS A 26 7.76 -3.82 5.76
CA HIS A 26 8.44 -2.63 6.25
C HIS A 26 9.70 -2.40 5.43
N TRP A 27 9.67 -1.47 4.50
CA TRP A 27 10.69 -1.24 3.48
C TRP A 27 10.79 0.22 3.02
N GLY A 28 11.72 0.49 2.11
CA GLY A 28 11.89 1.80 1.49
C GLY A 28 12.80 2.73 2.27
N THR A 29 12.96 3.95 1.80
CA THR A 29 13.81 4.98 2.40
C THR A 29 12.96 5.99 3.15
N GLU A 30 13.34 6.34 4.39
CA GLU A 30 12.62 7.31 5.22
C GLU A 30 12.49 8.68 4.55
N ASN A 31 11.26 9.23 4.58
CA ASN A 31 10.88 10.55 4.06
C ASN A 31 11.05 10.71 2.54
N GLU A 32 11.18 9.62 1.80
CA GLU A 32 11.28 9.62 0.35
C GLU A 32 9.97 9.11 -0.28
N ALA A 33 9.31 9.97 -1.06
CA ALA A 33 8.10 9.57 -1.80
C ALA A 33 8.41 8.71 -3.03
N ALA A 34 9.62 8.80 -3.58
CA ALA A 34 10.09 7.97 -4.67
C ALA A 34 10.41 6.56 -4.18
N LEU A 35 10.13 5.57 -5.01
CA LEU A 35 10.48 4.18 -4.71
C LEU A 35 11.98 3.98 -4.82
N ASP A 36 12.56 3.27 -3.86
CA ASP A 36 13.97 2.88 -3.93
C ASP A 36 14.16 1.54 -4.69
N TRP A 37 15.42 1.23 -4.96
CA TRP A 37 15.75 0.03 -5.73
C TRP A 37 15.33 -1.27 -5.01
N ALA A 38 15.32 -1.27 -3.67
CA ALA A 38 14.94 -2.44 -2.89
C ALA A 38 13.44 -2.73 -3.04
N GLN A 39 12.60 -1.69 -2.95
CA GLN A 39 11.15 -1.81 -3.17
C GLN A 39 10.84 -2.29 -4.59
N LEU A 40 11.51 -1.71 -5.60
CA LEU A 40 11.33 -2.09 -7.01
C LEU A 40 11.76 -3.54 -7.29
N LYS A 41 12.76 -4.05 -6.57
CA LYS A 41 13.22 -5.43 -6.69
C LYS A 41 12.32 -6.40 -5.91
N GLN A 42 12.00 -6.07 -4.67
CA GLN A 42 11.33 -6.98 -3.73
C GLN A 42 9.83 -7.16 -4.02
N ALA A 43 9.15 -6.12 -4.51
CA ALA A 43 7.72 -6.22 -4.83
C ALA A 43 7.42 -7.34 -5.85
N PRO A 44 8.12 -7.43 -7.00
CA PRO A 44 7.92 -8.55 -7.91
C PRO A 44 8.27 -9.93 -7.30
N GLU A 45 9.27 -9.99 -6.40
CA GLU A 45 9.68 -11.25 -5.76
C GLU A 45 8.59 -11.81 -4.83
N VAL A 46 7.98 -10.95 -3.98
CA VAL A 46 6.91 -11.39 -3.08
C VAL A 46 5.63 -11.75 -3.84
N ILE A 47 5.35 -11.07 -4.95
CA ILE A 47 4.22 -11.40 -5.82
C ILE A 47 4.45 -12.75 -6.51
N ALA A 48 5.65 -12.97 -7.06
CA ALA A 48 6.01 -14.25 -7.67
C ALA A 48 6.00 -15.41 -6.67
N ALA A 49 6.17 -15.12 -5.37
CA ALA A 49 6.06 -16.12 -4.31
C ALA A 49 4.60 -16.44 -3.94
N GLY A 50 3.61 -15.63 -4.35
CA GLY A 50 2.18 -15.90 -4.16
C GLY A 50 1.41 -14.84 -3.38
N ALA A 51 1.95 -13.64 -3.20
CA ALA A 51 1.19 -12.53 -2.62
C ALA A 51 0.07 -12.09 -3.55
N ASP A 52 -1.13 -11.90 -3.02
CA ASP A 52 -2.32 -11.40 -3.75
C ASP A 52 -2.56 -9.91 -3.47
N LEU A 53 -1.94 -9.36 -2.45
CA LEU A 53 -1.95 -7.94 -2.08
C LEU A 53 -0.68 -7.61 -1.30
N VAL A 54 -0.02 -6.50 -1.64
CA VAL A 54 1.16 -6.01 -0.90
C VAL A 54 0.87 -4.65 -0.30
N ILE A 55 1.13 -4.51 0.99
CA ILE A 55 0.98 -3.25 1.74
C ILE A 55 2.31 -2.94 2.41
N GLY A 56 2.87 -1.79 2.10
CA GLY A 56 4.13 -1.33 2.65
C GLY A 56 3.99 -0.18 3.64
N ASP A 57 4.99 -0.05 4.49
CA ASP A 57 5.21 1.07 5.38
C ASP A 57 6.72 1.36 5.54
N HIS A 58 7.11 2.17 6.48
CA HIS A 58 8.44 2.67 6.82
C HIS A 58 8.78 4.07 6.26
N PRO A 59 8.52 4.43 5.00
CA PRO A 59 8.93 5.75 4.48
C PRO A 59 8.36 6.96 5.22
N HIS A 60 7.40 6.77 6.13
CA HIS A 60 6.73 7.84 6.88
C HIS A 60 5.99 8.87 6.02
N CYS A 61 5.81 8.59 4.75
CA CYS A 61 5.03 9.38 3.79
C CYS A 61 4.27 8.44 2.84
N LEU A 62 3.26 8.99 2.18
CA LEU A 62 2.53 8.26 1.15
C LEU A 62 3.44 8.00 -0.06
N GLN A 63 3.46 6.77 -0.52
CA GLN A 63 4.12 6.35 -1.75
C GLN A 63 3.10 5.81 -2.76
N PRO A 64 3.49 5.60 -4.03
CA PRO A 64 2.57 5.16 -5.09
C PRO A 64 1.76 3.90 -4.77
N ILE A 65 0.62 3.79 -5.41
CA ILE A 65 -0.06 2.52 -5.66
C ILE A 65 0.37 2.05 -7.05
N GLY A 66 0.84 0.82 -7.14
CA GLY A 66 1.21 0.17 -8.39
C GLY A 66 0.47 -1.15 -8.56
N VAL A 67 0.60 -1.73 -9.74
CA VAL A 67 0.09 -3.08 -10.05
C VAL A 67 1.19 -3.86 -10.76
N ILE A 68 1.49 -5.02 -10.23
CA ILE A 68 2.49 -5.93 -10.80
C ILE A 68 1.83 -7.28 -11.07
N GLN A 69 1.79 -7.68 -12.34
CA GLN A 69 1.15 -8.93 -12.77
C GLN A 69 -0.32 -9.06 -12.30
N GLY A 70 -1.05 -7.93 -12.22
CA GLY A 70 -2.43 -7.90 -11.77
C GLY A 70 -2.61 -7.81 -10.24
N VAL A 71 -1.52 -7.84 -9.47
CA VAL A 71 -1.54 -7.74 -8.00
C VAL A 71 -1.29 -6.29 -7.58
N PRO A 72 -2.18 -5.69 -6.77
CA PRO A 72 -1.98 -4.33 -6.27
C PRO A 72 -0.91 -4.28 -5.18
N VAL A 73 -0.10 -3.22 -5.26
CA VAL A 73 0.94 -2.88 -4.30
C VAL A 73 0.74 -1.44 -3.86
N ILE A 74 0.48 -1.17 -2.59
CA ILE A 74 0.71 0.16 -2.05
C ILE A 74 2.04 0.17 -1.32
N TYR A 75 2.96 1.00 -1.80
CA TYR A 75 4.34 0.97 -1.34
C TYR A 75 4.53 1.59 0.05
N SER A 76 3.72 2.60 0.41
CA SER A 76 3.64 3.12 1.78
C SER A 76 2.32 3.86 2.03
N LEU A 77 1.70 3.58 3.18
CA LEU A 77 0.52 4.28 3.69
C LEU A 77 0.86 5.53 4.53
N GLY A 78 2.15 5.81 4.76
CA GLY A 78 2.58 6.87 5.65
C GLY A 78 2.35 6.54 7.13
N ASN A 79 2.37 7.56 7.98
CA ASN A 79 2.20 7.40 9.43
C ASN A 79 0.72 7.38 9.81
N PHE A 80 0.18 6.24 10.21
CA PHE A 80 -1.19 6.18 10.72
C PHE A 80 -1.31 6.70 12.16
N TRP A 81 -0.39 6.27 13.03
CA TRP A 81 -0.25 6.82 14.38
C TRP A 81 1.21 6.72 14.80
N PHE A 82 1.91 7.83 14.90
CA PHE A 82 3.34 7.82 15.15
C PHE A 82 3.84 8.96 16.03
N ASN A 83 3.61 10.22 15.67
CA ASN A 83 4.12 11.38 16.39
C ASN A 83 3.16 12.57 16.30
N SER A 84 3.58 13.75 16.80
CA SER A 84 2.77 14.98 16.81
C SER A 84 2.77 15.74 15.47
N LYS A 85 3.55 15.31 14.48
CA LYS A 85 3.57 15.97 13.16
C LYS A 85 2.20 15.84 12.49
N THR A 86 1.89 16.81 11.63
CA THR A 86 0.73 16.76 10.75
C THR A 86 1.17 16.24 9.40
N LEU A 87 0.70 15.05 9.02
CA LEU A 87 1.11 14.34 7.81
C LEU A 87 -0.09 13.64 7.17
N ASP A 88 -0.14 13.68 5.84
CA ASP A 88 -1.07 12.86 5.08
C ASP A 88 -0.74 11.37 5.25
N THR A 89 -1.78 10.60 5.40
CA THR A 89 -1.71 9.14 5.54
C THR A 89 -2.98 8.52 4.95
N GLY A 90 -3.11 7.22 5.01
CA GLY A 90 -4.30 6.55 4.51
C GLY A 90 -4.54 5.18 5.12
N MET A 91 -5.71 4.67 4.81
CA MET A 91 -6.07 3.27 5.03
C MET A 91 -6.36 2.61 3.69
N VAL A 92 -6.25 1.31 3.66
CA VAL A 92 -6.73 0.48 2.56
C VAL A 92 -7.95 -0.32 3.03
N LYS A 93 -9.00 -0.32 2.22
CA LYS A 93 -10.12 -1.23 2.34
C LYS A 93 -10.10 -2.18 1.14
N ALA A 94 -9.82 -3.44 1.39
CA ALA A 94 -9.92 -4.52 0.41
C ALA A 94 -11.17 -5.36 0.70
N VAL A 95 -11.95 -5.64 -0.32
CA VAL A 95 -13.06 -6.60 -0.27
C VAL A 95 -12.64 -7.81 -1.06
N ILE A 96 -12.66 -8.95 -0.40
CA ILE A 96 -12.19 -10.23 -0.95
C ILE A 96 -13.34 -11.22 -0.89
N ASP A 97 -13.53 -11.98 -1.95
CA ASP A 97 -14.44 -13.13 -1.99
C ASP A 97 -13.70 -14.41 -2.39
N LYS A 98 -14.45 -15.46 -2.67
CA LYS A 98 -13.89 -16.76 -3.07
C LYS A 98 -13.11 -16.75 -4.40
N ASP A 99 -13.31 -15.73 -5.23
CA ASP A 99 -12.66 -15.59 -6.53
C ASP A 99 -11.48 -14.58 -6.48
N GLY A 100 -11.23 -13.95 -5.31
CA GLY A 100 -10.11 -13.04 -5.06
C GLY A 100 -10.51 -11.63 -4.67
N LEU A 101 -9.74 -10.62 -5.08
CA LEU A 101 -9.95 -9.22 -4.74
C LEU A 101 -11.09 -8.63 -5.59
N VAL A 102 -12.19 -8.26 -4.92
CA VAL A 102 -13.39 -7.66 -5.55
C VAL A 102 -13.27 -6.16 -5.67
N SER A 103 -12.76 -5.50 -4.64
CA SER A 103 -12.55 -4.05 -4.66
C SER A 103 -11.39 -3.64 -3.76
N TYR A 104 -10.74 -2.56 -4.16
CA TYR A 104 -9.62 -1.97 -3.47
C TYR A 104 -9.83 -0.46 -3.38
N GLN A 105 -9.82 0.08 -2.18
CA GLN A 105 -10.09 1.49 -1.92
C GLN A 105 -9.00 2.08 -1.04
N PHE A 106 -8.38 3.18 -1.49
CA PHE A 106 -7.53 4.03 -0.66
C PHE A 106 -8.40 5.09 0.02
N ILE A 107 -8.35 5.16 1.33
CA ILE A 107 -9.13 6.09 2.16
C ILE A 107 -8.16 7.13 2.75
N PRO A 108 -8.19 8.38 2.25
CA PRO A 108 -7.33 9.44 2.75
C PRO A 108 -7.58 9.79 4.21
N CYS A 109 -6.51 9.93 4.96
CA CYS A 109 -6.50 10.30 6.36
C CYS A 109 -5.46 11.39 6.64
N LEU A 110 -5.61 12.07 7.77
CA LEU A 110 -4.61 12.99 8.31
C LEU A 110 -4.19 12.52 9.70
N GLN A 111 -2.90 12.30 9.89
CA GLN A 111 -2.31 12.20 11.22
C GLN A 111 -1.95 13.59 11.73
N SER A 112 -2.39 13.95 12.91
CA SER A 112 -2.02 15.21 13.58
C SER A 112 -2.15 15.06 15.09
N GLY A 113 -1.16 15.56 15.85
CA GLY A 113 -1.20 15.55 17.32
C GLY A 113 -1.39 14.15 17.92
N CYS A 114 -0.76 13.13 17.37
CA CYS A 114 -0.89 11.72 17.77
C CYS A 114 -2.32 11.16 17.61
N LYS A 115 -3.07 11.68 16.63
CA LYS A 115 -4.41 11.19 16.26
C LYS A 115 -4.48 11.06 14.76
N THR A 116 -5.33 10.15 14.29
CA THR A 116 -5.64 10.00 12.87
C THR A 116 -7.13 10.19 12.66
N GLY A 117 -7.48 10.99 11.67
CA GLY A 117 -8.86 11.26 11.27
C GLY A 117 -9.06 11.07 9.77
N LEU A 118 -10.26 10.71 9.38
CA LEU A 118 -10.66 10.68 7.98
C LEU A 118 -10.63 12.08 7.40
N LEU A 119 -10.23 12.21 6.15
CA LEU A 119 -10.36 13.44 5.38
C LEU A 119 -11.67 13.45 4.60
N ASP A 120 -12.27 14.62 4.48
CA ASP A 120 -13.44 14.88 3.65
C ASP A 120 -13.25 16.12 2.77
N GLY A 121 -14.24 16.42 1.91
CA GLY A 121 -14.28 17.61 1.08
C GLY A 121 -13.00 17.88 0.28
N GLU A 122 -12.51 19.13 0.36
CA GLU A 122 -11.34 19.57 -0.41
C GLU A 122 -10.04 18.86 0.01
N GLU A 123 -9.87 18.56 1.28
CA GLU A 123 -8.67 17.89 1.79
C GLU A 123 -8.61 16.42 1.34
N LYS A 124 -9.75 15.71 1.33
CA LYS A 124 -9.84 14.37 0.71
C LYS A 124 -9.42 14.45 -0.75
N THR A 125 -9.98 15.41 -1.50
CA THR A 125 -9.70 15.60 -2.92
C THR A 125 -8.22 15.91 -3.16
N ARG A 126 -7.61 16.75 -2.32
CA ARG A 126 -6.18 17.09 -2.39
C ARG A 126 -5.30 15.83 -2.29
N VAL A 127 -5.55 14.99 -1.29
CA VAL A 127 -4.76 13.76 -1.09
C VAL A 127 -5.01 12.74 -2.19
N LEU A 128 -6.26 12.58 -2.66
CA LEU A 128 -6.54 11.71 -3.81
C LEU A 128 -5.83 12.18 -5.08
N ASN A 129 -5.79 13.50 -5.33
CA ASN A 129 -5.07 14.05 -6.47
C ASN A 129 -3.56 13.83 -6.36
N TYR A 130 -3.00 13.95 -5.16
CA TYR A 130 -1.61 13.60 -4.92
C TYR A 130 -1.35 12.13 -5.27
N MET A 131 -2.17 11.21 -4.75
CA MET A 131 -2.02 9.78 -5.04
C MET A 131 -2.16 9.46 -6.54
N ARG A 132 -3.11 10.09 -7.23
CA ARG A 132 -3.23 9.98 -8.71
C ARG A 132 -1.97 10.42 -9.43
N GLY A 133 -1.37 11.52 -8.97
CA GLY A 133 -0.18 12.10 -9.57
C GLY A 133 1.07 11.24 -9.44
N ILE A 134 1.16 10.43 -8.39
CA ILE A 134 2.32 9.58 -8.14
C ILE A 134 2.11 8.11 -8.53
N SER A 135 0.87 7.67 -8.84
CA SER A 135 0.51 6.28 -9.08
C SER A 135 0.27 6.02 -10.57
N GLU A 136 1.33 5.72 -11.30
CA GLU A 136 1.22 5.39 -12.72
C GLU A 136 0.55 4.04 -12.96
N GLY A 137 -0.27 3.94 -14.02
CA GLY A 137 -0.91 2.69 -14.45
C GLY A 137 -2.14 2.27 -13.66
N VAL A 138 -2.59 3.10 -12.70
CA VAL A 138 -3.85 2.90 -11.98
C VAL A 138 -4.74 4.12 -12.08
N GLN A 139 -6.04 3.92 -11.94
CA GLN A 139 -7.04 4.98 -11.82
C GLN A 139 -7.56 5.00 -10.39
N ILE A 140 -7.68 6.19 -9.80
CA ILE A 140 -8.23 6.39 -8.46
C ILE A 140 -9.42 7.34 -8.61
N ASP A 141 -10.63 6.88 -8.33
CA ASP A 141 -11.83 7.69 -8.44
C ASP A 141 -11.98 8.72 -7.30
N GLU A 142 -13.08 9.48 -7.29
CA GLU A 142 -13.36 10.51 -6.28
C GLU A 142 -13.68 9.93 -4.90
N ASP A 143 -14.02 8.65 -4.82
CA ASP A 143 -14.25 7.93 -3.57
C ASP A 143 -13.00 7.17 -3.10
N GLY A 144 -11.96 7.13 -3.93
CA GLY A 144 -10.68 6.47 -3.65
C GLY A 144 -10.64 4.99 -4.09
N TYR A 145 -11.64 4.51 -4.85
CA TYR A 145 -11.56 3.19 -5.44
C TYR A 145 -10.48 3.16 -6.52
N VAL A 146 -9.70 2.09 -6.50
CA VAL A 146 -8.55 1.90 -7.39
C VAL A 146 -8.89 0.82 -8.41
N THR A 147 -8.65 1.13 -9.69
CA THR A 147 -8.82 0.19 -10.82
C THR A 147 -7.59 0.22 -11.72
N TRP A 148 -7.32 -0.87 -12.46
CA TRP A 148 -6.18 -1.03 -13.37
C TRP A 148 -6.51 -1.92 -14.57
#